data_608244e80fdc126aa4f379c7b2d22072
#
_entry.id   608244e80fdc126aa4f379c7b2d22072
#
_cell.length_a   1.000
_cell.length_b   1.000
_cell.length_c   1.000
_cell.angle_alpha   90.00
_cell.angle_beta   90.00
_cell.angle_gamma   90.00
#
_symmetry.space_group_name_H-M   'P 1'
#
loop_
_entity.id
_entity.type
_entity.pdbx_description
1 polymer ?
#
loop_
_entity_poly.entity_id
_entity_poly.type
_entity_poly.pdbx_seq_one_letter_code
_entity_poly.pdbx_strand_id
1 'polypeptide(L)'
;MAYGSDGSVVAEEVKKSFGDPTKIVLEAEQDYNDSGLPRSARNDETPCHCEERSDAAIHFIQIMTADQNGTLVENARNYITFNVTGDAELVGMDNGDSTDYDEYTSRDGHTHTRKLFANRLIAIVREKENCKSFVITAASEGLPTTAMKYGKNDGTWSQTSPDNSIKPENPYVPVRKIELIAGGSTQLNDGYKEVEVIAKVLPENASDKNIEWNPVLKECVKSENIEVITGVSEALEGPQHAVIRALSDGTCILRCTARNNTKYDEVISDLPFTVSGVGNPNLDPYTLVEACRFNDYDKTENKPAPEMSLESGISNRKCGATWVSFDLVDFGADGADTIHLPIFSFATELPIEVWEGKGTTGELLGRFIYKHESIYNTYSENVFTLSHRLFGLHTITIAFETDLYLHGFYFDKTPKAFAKLRALDAQLITGDSFTRTEEAVEKIGNNVNLDFDNMNFGDNGADSLVICGKSNTPNNTINIKFFAEDGTSSTQVIEFIHTDDYEEKTFSLQKITGRQKISFVFLPGSDFDFKWFKFS
;
A
#
# COMPACT_ATOMS: atom_id res chain seq x y z
N MET A 1 -60.76 -10.47 -4.47
CA MET A 1 -61.82 -11.49 -4.48
C MET A 1 -61.85 -12.24 -5.79
N ALA A 2 -61.86 -13.55 -5.77
CA ALA A 2 -62.10 -14.41 -6.92
C ALA A 2 -63.47 -15.08 -6.75
N TYR A 3 -64.24 -15.17 -7.84
CA TYR A 3 -65.59 -15.70 -7.83
C TYR A 3 -65.67 -16.98 -8.66
N GLY A 4 -66.39 -17.94 -8.17
CA GLY A 4 -66.77 -19.14 -8.91
C GLY A 4 -67.75 -18.82 -10.04
N SER A 5 -67.98 -19.77 -10.95
CA SER A 5 -68.93 -19.63 -12.05
C SER A 5 -70.39 -19.50 -11.60
N ASP A 6 -70.70 -19.81 -10.34
CA ASP A 6 -71.97 -19.67 -9.67
C ASP A 6 -72.12 -18.34 -8.89
N GLY A 7 -71.12 -17.45 -8.98
CA GLY A 7 -71.07 -16.16 -8.26
C GLY A 7 -70.67 -16.26 -6.78
N SER A 8 -70.31 -17.44 -6.29
CA SER A 8 -69.76 -17.58 -4.93
C SER A 8 -68.35 -17.03 -4.85
N VAL A 9 -67.99 -16.43 -3.71
CA VAL A 9 -66.60 -16.00 -3.47
C VAL A 9 -65.75 -17.24 -3.21
N VAL A 10 -64.80 -17.51 -4.11
CA VAL A 10 -63.90 -18.67 -4.03
C VAL A 10 -62.62 -18.32 -3.28
N ALA A 11 -62.15 -17.07 -3.38
CA ALA A 11 -61.04 -16.56 -2.63
C ALA A 11 -61.13 -15.04 -2.43
N GLU A 12 -60.76 -14.59 -1.28
CA GLU A 12 -60.69 -13.18 -0.93
C GLU A 12 -59.30 -12.87 -0.33
N GLU A 13 -58.61 -11.92 -0.94
CA GLU A 13 -57.39 -11.33 -0.37
C GLU A 13 -57.68 -9.88 -0.02
N VAL A 14 -57.47 -9.51 1.23
CA VAL A 14 -57.62 -8.15 1.70
C VAL A 14 -56.28 -7.60 2.07
N LYS A 15 -55.80 -6.61 1.33
CA LYS A 15 -54.60 -5.82 1.74
C LYS A 15 -55.07 -4.63 2.57
N LYS A 16 -54.52 -4.53 3.77
CA LYS A 16 -54.76 -3.38 4.67
C LYS A 16 -53.54 -2.48 4.61
N SER A 17 -53.75 -1.17 4.64
CA SER A 17 -52.69 -0.21 4.89
C SER A 17 -52.27 -0.30 6.34
N PHE A 18 -50.94 -0.12 6.59
CA PHE A 18 -50.40 -0.09 7.94
C PHE A 18 -50.14 1.36 8.38
N GLY A 19 -50.14 1.58 9.70
CA GLY A 19 -49.72 2.82 10.34
C GLY A 19 -48.25 2.80 10.75
N ASP A 20 -47.87 3.71 11.66
CA ASP A 20 -46.51 3.73 12.18
C ASP A 20 -46.27 2.52 13.11
N PRO A 21 -45.02 2.04 13.27
CA PRO A 21 -44.68 0.99 14.19
C PRO A 21 -45.01 1.37 15.64
N THR A 22 -45.73 0.49 16.33
CA THR A 22 -46.07 0.70 17.75
C THR A 22 -45.62 -0.43 18.67
N LYS A 23 -45.24 -1.58 18.12
CA LYS A 23 -44.73 -2.73 18.87
C LYS A 23 -43.76 -3.58 18.02
N ILE A 24 -42.88 -4.28 18.72
CA ILE A 24 -41.99 -5.31 18.14
C ILE A 24 -42.75 -6.66 18.23
N VAL A 25 -42.63 -7.45 17.16
CA VAL A 25 -43.17 -8.80 17.05
C VAL A 25 -42.01 -9.78 16.93
N LEU A 26 -41.96 -10.78 17.79
CA LEU A 26 -41.01 -11.88 17.75
C LEU A 26 -41.75 -13.16 17.36
N GLU A 27 -41.29 -13.86 16.37
CA GLU A 27 -41.77 -15.16 15.93
C GLU A 27 -40.60 -16.13 15.82
N ALA A 28 -40.63 -17.18 16.65
CA ALA A 28 -39.70 -18.28 16.51
C ALA A 28 -40.17 -19.20 15.39
N GLU A 29 -39.32 -19.49 14.43
CA GLU A 29 -39.63 -20.55 13.46
C GLU A 29 -39.72 -21.88 14.18
N GLN A 30 -40.78 -22.65 13.91
CA GLN A 30 -40.91 -23.98 14.47
C GLN A 30 -39.77 -24.86 13.98
N ASP A 31 -39.14 -25.56 14.89
CA ASP A 31 -37.97 -26.39 14.65
C ASP A 31 -38.07 -27.23 13.37
N TYR A 32 -37.19 -26.97 12.44
CA TYR A 32 -36.95 -27.83 11.28
C TYR A 32 -36.37 -29.21 11.69
N ASN A 33 -36.36 -29.54 12.97
CA ASN A 33 -35.75 -30.77 13.48
C ASN A 33 -36.59 -32.02 13.31
N ASP A 34 -37.82 -31.95 12.80
CA ASP A 34 -38.62 -33.19 12.66
C ASP A 34 -39.51 -33.29 11.41
N SER A 35 -39.45 -32.44 10.44
CA SER A 35 -40.21 -32.59 9.20
C SER A 35 -39.35 -32.81 7.98
N GLY A 36 -38.93 -34.08 7.79
CA GLY A 36 -38.86 -34.65 6.44
C GLY A 36 -37.69 -34.30 5.53
N LEU A 37 -36.52 -34.06 6.05
CA LEU A 37 -35.35 -34.52 5.28
C LEU A 37 -35.23 -36.02 5.54
N PRO A 38 -35.39 -36.87 4.51
CA PRO A 38 -35.31 -38.30 4.71
C PRO A 38 -33.91 -38.61 5.26
N ARG A 39 -33.86 -39.28 6.43
CA ARG A 39 -32.72 -40.10 6.82
C ARG A 39 -32.60 -41.26 5.81
N SER A 40 -32.61 -40.91 4.54
CA SER A 40 -32.39 -41.87 3.47
C SER A 40 -30.92 -41.98 3.20
N ALA A 41 -30.40 -43.09 3.54
CA ALA A 41 -29.29 -43.75 2.92
C ALA A 41 -27.92 -43.02 3.09
N ARG A 42 -27.35 -43.19 4.27
CA ARG A 42 -25.94 -43.50 4.33
C ARG A 42 -25.76 -44.81 5.13
N ASN A 43 -26.00 -45.91 4.48
CA ASN A 43 -25.33 -47.15 4.77
C ASN A 43 -23.91 -47.04 4.17
N ASP A 44 -23.06 -46.29 4.84
CA ASP A 44 -21.62 -46.41 4.65
C ASP A 44 -21.02 -46.56 6.04
N GLU A 45 -20.75 -47.83 6.36
CA GLU A 45 -19.93 -48.25 7.49
C GLU A 45 -18.45 -47.91 7.23
N THR A 46 -18.15 -46.62 7.16
CA THR A 46 -16.77 -46.11 7.25
C THR A 46 -16.76 -45.00 8.31
N PRO A 47 -15.97 -45.14 9.40
CA PRO A 47 -15.83 -44.06 10.37
C PRO A 47 -15.05 -42.93 9.71
N CYS A 48 -15.79 -41.97 9.21
CA CYS A 48 -15.22 -40.68 8.83
C CYS A 48 -14.93 -39.95 10.14
N HIS A 49 -13.67 -39.62 10.41
CA HIS A 49 -13.28 -38.65 11.45
C HIS A 49 -13.79 -37.27 11.03
N CYS A 50 -15.08 -37.05 11.21
CA CYS A 50 -15.68 -35.72 11.25
C CYS A 50 -15.74 -35.31 12.71
N GLU A 51 -15.15 -34.16 13.00
CA GLU A 51 -15.24 -33.46 14.28
C GLU A 51 -16.65 -33.60 14.87
N GLU A 52 -16.71 -33.82 16.19
CA GLU A 52 -17.95 -33.92 16.94
C GLU A 52 -18.85 -32.71 16.63
N ARG A 53 -19.90 -32.92 15.85
CA ARG A 53 -20.96 -31.92 15.72
C ARG A 53 -21.59 -31.75 17.09
N SER A 54 -21.47 -30.56 17.68
CA SER A 54 -22.23 -30.24 18.86
C SER A 54 -23.72 -30.42 18.54
N ASP A 55 -24.42 -31.23 19.30
CA ASP A 55 -25.90 -31.43 19.22
C ASP A 55 -26.69 -30.18 19.70
N ALA A 56 -26.06 -29.00 19.67
CA ALA A 56 -26.68 -27.75 20.09
C ALA A 56 -27.72 -27.32 19.04
N ALA A 57 -28.97 -27.20 19.45
CA ALA A 57 -30.04 -26.73 18.60
C ALA A 57 -29.84 -25.25 18.23
N ILE A 58 -30.22 -24.90 17.01
CA ILE A 58 -30.20 -23.52 16.50
C ILE A 58 -31.64 -23.08 16.29
N HIS A 59 -31.97 -21.90 16.83
CA HIS A 59 -33.29 -21.26 16.69
C HIS A 59 -33.18 -20.03 15.79
N PHE A 60 -34.09 -19.91 14.85
CA PHE A 60 -34.26 -18.74 14.01
C PHE A 60 -35.42 -17.90 14.52
N ILE A 61 -35.15 -16.67 14.90
CA ILE A 61 -36.14 -15.75 15.45
C ILE A 61 -36.39 -14.65 14.44
N GLN A 62 -37.58 -14.61 13.86
CA GLN A 62 -38.02 -13.51 13.03
C GLN A 62 -38.40 -12.31 13.91
N ILE A 63 -37.90 -11.14 13.54
CA ILE A 63 -38.15 -9.89 14.25
C ILE A 63 -38.81 -8.93 13.27
N MET A 64 -39.95 -8.38 13.65
CA MET A 64 -40.77 -7.49 12.85
C MET A 64 -41.36 -6.39 13.72
N THR A 65 -41.99 -5.41 13.11
CA THR A 65 -42.80 -4.42 13.79
C THR A 65 -44.24 -4.44 13.27
N ALA A 66 -45.17 -4.09 14.15
CA ALA A 66 -46.57 -3.94 13.80
C ALA A 66 -47.12 -2.60 14.30
N ASP A 67 -48.16 -2.11 13.64
CA ASP A 67 -48.93 -0.93 14.04
C ASP A 67 -49.87 -1.20 15.23
N GLN A 68 -50.60 -0.19 15.65
CA GLN A 68 -51.58 -0.30 16.76
C GLN A 68 -52.69 -1.34 16.49
N ASN A 69 -52.99 -1.66 15.23
CA ASN A 69 -53.98 -2.64 14.83
C ASN A 69 -53.40 -4.06 14.68
N GLY A 70 -52.10 -4.21 14.88
CA GLY A 70 -51.38 -5.48 14.68
C GLY A 70 -51.03 -5.77 13.23
N THR A 71 -51.21 -4.82 12.32
CA THR A 71 -50.79 -4.96 10.94
C THR A 71 -49.27 -4.76 10.81
N LEU A 72 -48.57 -5.66 10.14
CA LEU A 72 -47.13 -5.56 9.95
C LEU A 72 -46.79 -4.30 9.13
N VAL A 73 -45.76 -3.57 9.58
CA VAL A 73 -45.32 -2.30 8.92
C VAL A 73 -44.25 -2.61 7.90
N GLU A 74 -44.64 -3.03 6.71
CA GLU A 74 -43.75 -3.63 5.69
C GLU A 74 -42.55 -2.76 5.26
N ASN A 75 -42.57 -1.46 5.50
CA ASN A 75 -41.47 -0.54 5.17
C ASN A 75 -40.65 -0.11 6.40
N ALA A 76 -40.85 -0.75 7.57
CA ALA A 76 -40.13 -0.41 8.79
C ALA A 76 -38.62 -0.68 8.64
N ARG A 77 -37.82 0.24 9.18
CA ARG A 77 -36.35 0.22 9.22
C ARG A 77 -35.79 0.53 10.61
N ASN A 78 -36.56 0.24 11.63
CA ASN A 78 -36.15 0.45 13.01
C ASN A 78 -34.89 -0.34 13.34
N TYR A 79 -33.96 0.24 14.12
CA TYR A 79 -32.88 -0.52 14.72
C TYR A 79 -33.43 -1.35 15.88
N ILE A 80 -33.05 -2.60 15.92
CA ILE A 80 -33.44 -3.56 16.97
C ILE A 80 -32.19 -3.97 17.74
N THR A 81 -32.15 -3.67 19.03
CA THR A 81 -31.19 -4.26 19.96
C THR A 81 -31.78 -5.57 20.46
N PHE A 82 -31.12 -6.67 20.12
CA PHE A 82 -31.54 -8.02 20.50
C PHE A 82 -30.55 -8.59 21.51
N ASN A 83 -31.09 -9.22 22.55
CA ASN A 83 -30.31 -9.79 23.64
C ASN A 83 -30.79 -11.21 23.99
N VAL A 84 -29.83 -12.08 24.33
CA VAL A 84 -30.08 -13.45 24.77
C VAL A 84 -29.49 -13.64 26.17
N THR A 85 -30.31 -14.16 27.10
CA THR A 85 -29.90 -14.49 28.48
C THR A 85 -30.26 -15.92 28.84
N GLY A 86 -29.44 -16.58 29.68
CA GLY A 86 -29.63 -17.97 30.08
C GLY A 86 -28.75 -18.95 29.28
N ASP A 87 -29.31 -20.13 29.00
CA ASP A 87 -28.56 -21.27 28.47
C ASP A 87 -28.43 -21.24 26.92
N ALA A 88 -28.29 -20.07 26.33
CA ALA A 88 -28.08 -19.89 24.89
C ALA A 88 -27.14 -18.71 24.59
N GLU A 89 -26.73 -18.58 23.35
CA GLU A 89 -25.94 -17.48 22.84
C GLU A 89 -26.50 -16.94 21.52
N LEU A 90 -26.32 -15.64 21.30
CA LEU A 90 -26.64 -14.99 20.04
C LEU A 90 -25.46 -15.16 19.09
N VAL A 91 -25.67 -15.91 18.03
CA VAL A 91 -24.64 -16.10 16.96
C VAL A 91 -24.56 -14.85 16.10
N GLY A 92 -25.70 -14.30 15.70
CA GLY A 92 -25.74 -13.11 14.88
C GLY A 92 -27.15 -12.76 14.42
N MET A 93 -27.23 -11.72 13.58
CA MET A 93 -28.49 -11.22 13.02
C MET A 93 -28.30 -10.87 11.53
N ASP A 94 -29.32 -11.14 10.72
CA ASP A 94 -29.34 -10.79 9.29
C ASP A 94 -30.70 -10.23 8.87
N ASN A 95 -30.67 -9.17 8.06
CA ASN A 95 -31.87 -8.51 7.54
C ASN A 95 -32.13 -8.76 6.04
N GLY A 96 -31.22 -9.46 5.35
CA GLY A 96 -31.31 -9.75 3.92
C GLY A 96 -31.03 -8.57 2.98
N ASP A 97 -30.59 -7.44 3.49
CA ASP A 97 -30.17 -6.29 2.69
C ASP A 97 -28.70 -6.45 2.25
N SER A 98 -28.48 -6.79 1.00
CA SER A 98 -27.14 -6.96 0.43
C SER A 98 -26.31 -5.66 0.40
N THR A 99 -26.93 -4.53 0.68
CA THR A 99 -26.28 -3.20 0.75
C THR A 99 -26.04 -2.75 2.19
N ASP A 100 -26.38 -3.60 3.17
CA ASP A 100 -26.17 -3.32 4.59
C ASP A 100 -24.90 -4.00 5.09
N TYR A 101 -23.90 -3.20 5.42
CA TYR A 101 -22.59 -3.63 5.87
C TYR A 101 -22.43 -3.65 7.39
N ASP A 102 -23.52 -3.46 8.17
CA ASP A 102 -23.48 -3.62 9.62
C ASP A 102 -23.04 -5.05 9.97
N GLU A 103 -22.33 -5.22 11.09
CA GLU A 103 -21.86 -6.54 11.52
C GLU A 103 -23.01 -7.54 11.63
N TYR A 104 -22.77 -8.78 11.19
CA TYR A 104 -23.74 -9.86 11.27
C TYR A 104 -23.66 -10.61 12.61
N THR A 105 -22.45 -10.69 13.20
CA THR A 105 -22.18 -11.52 14.37
C THR A 105 -22.20 -10.72 15.66
N SER A 106 -22.73 -11.33 16.73
CA SER A 106 -22.61 -10.77 18.07
C SER A 106 -21.18 -10.92 18.60
N ARG A 107 -20.59 -9.83 19.10
CA ARG A 107 -19.21 -9.84 19.63
C ARG A 107 -19.11 -10.49 21.01
N ASP A 108 -20.13 -10.36 21.82
CA ASP A 108 -20.18 -10.87 23.20
C ASP A 108 -20.98 -12.19 23.34
N GLY A 109 -21.60 -12.64 22.23
CA GLY A 109 -22.48 -13.80 22.22
C GLY A 109 -23.81 -13.56 22.90
N HIS A 110 -24.13 -12.33 23.28
CA HIS A 110 -25.35 -12.01 24.05
C HIS A 110 -26.17 -10.89 23.45
N THR A 111 -25.54 -9.80 23.00
CA THR A 111 -26.24 -8.61 22.51
C THR A 111 -25.76 -8.22 21.12
N HIS A 112 -26.70 -7.83 20.28
CA HIS A 112 -26.38 -7.27 18.98
C HIS A 112 -27.49 -6.31 18.53
N THR A 113 -27.10 -5.26 17.76
CA THR A 113 -28.04 -4.27 17.22
C THR A 113 -27.94 -4.26 15.71
N ARG A 114 -29.10 -4.41 15.03
CA ARG A 114 -29.19 -4.33 13.58
C ARG A 114 -30.54 -3.75 13.15
N LYS A 115 -30.58 -3.08 11.99
CA LYS A 115 -31.82 -2.50 11.46
C LYS A 115 -32.70 -3.53 10.74
N LEU A 116 -34.00 -3.30 10.75
CA LEU A 116 -34.93 -3.99 9.89
C LEU A 116 -34.73 -3.58 8.41
N PHE A 117 -34.85 -4.54 7.50
CA PHE A 117 -34.98 -4.28 6.07
C PHE A 117 -36.33 -4.79 5.59
N ALA A 118 -37.14 -3.91 5.01
CA ALA A 118 -38.54 -4.23 4.63
C ALA A 118 -39.30 -4.95 5.79
N ASN A 119 -39.13 -4.45 7.03
CA ASN A 119 -39.70 -5.01 8.24
C ASN A 119 -39.27 -6.46 8.57
N ARG A 120 -38.08 -6.88 8.13
CA ARG A 120 -37.55 -8.22 8.38
C ARG A 120 -36.16 -8.14 9.00
N LEU A 121 -35.96 -9.00 9.99
CA LEU A 121 -34.66 -9.25 10.61
C LEU A 121 -34.73 -10.65 11.24
N ILE A 122 -33.72 -11.46 11.04
CA ILE A 122 -33.55 -12.77 11.66
C ILE A 122 -32.44 -12.70 12.71
N ALA A 123 -32.71 -13.20 13.91
CA ALA A 123 -31.68 -13.50 14.90
C ALA A 123 -31.45 -15.02 14.95
N ILE A 124 -30.18 -15.41 15.02
CA ILE A 124 -29.74 -16.81 15.10
C ILE A 124 -29.25 -17.05 16.52
N VAL A 125 -29.93 -17.92 17.24
CA VAL A 125 -29.66 -18.25 18.63
C VAL A 125 -29.27 -19.72 18.76
N ARG A 126 -28.10 -20.00 19.36
CA ARG A 126 -27.60 -21.35 19.58
C ARG A 126 -27.71 -21.73 21.04
N GLU A 127 -28.28 -22.91 21.33
CA GLU A 127 -28.29 -23.46 22.67
C GLU A 127 -26.89 -23.77 23.18
N LYS A 128 -26.63 -23.55 24.47
CA LYS A 128 -25.44 -24.07 25.15
C LYS A 128 -25.62 -25.54 25.54
N GLU A 129 -24.51 -26.22 25.80
CA GLU A 129 -24.56 -27.57 26.34
C GLU A 129 -25.45 -27.62 27.60
N ASN A 130 -26.31 -28.64 27.70
CA ASN A 130 -27.26 -28.84 28.80
C ASN A 130 -28.26 -27.70 28.98
N CYS A 131 -28.64 -27.01 27.90
CA CYS A 131 -29.66 -25.98 27.91
C CYS A 131 -30.92 -26.45 28.60
N LYS A 132 -31.48 -25.62 29.48
CA LYS A 132 -32.79 -25.81 30.13
C LYS A 132 -33.79 -24.76 29.69
N SER A 133 -33.37 -23.53 29.69
CA SER A 133 -34.18 -22.41 29.22
C SER A 133 -33.32 -21.17 28.94
N PHE A 134 -33.82 -20.32 28.06
CA PHE A 134 -33.26 -19.00 27.84
C PHE A 134 -34.35 -17.99 27.52
N VAL A 135 -34.00 -16.71 27.60
CA VAL A 135 -34.88 -15.59 27.28
C VAL A 135 -34.26 -14.75 26.20
N ILE A 136 -35.05 -14.41 25.22
CA ILE A 136 -34.70 -13.42 24.19
C ILE A 136 -35.47 -12.13 24.45
N THR A 137 -34.81 -10.99 24.25
CA THR A 137 -35.37 -9.65 24.45
C THR A 137 -35.04 -8.79 23.24
N ALA A 138 -36.04 -8.06 22.75
CA ALA A 138 -35.85 -7.10 21.65
C ALA A 138 -36.32 -5.70 22.07
N ALA A 139 -35.48 -4.71 21.88
CA ALA A 139 -35.72 -3.30 22.17
C ALA A 139 -35.47 -2.44 20.94
N SER A 140 -36.26 -1.38 20.81
CA SER A 140 -36.09 -0.38 19.74
C SER A 140 -36.49 0.99 20.28
N GLU A 141 -35.88 2.03 19.80
CA GLU A 141 -36.23 3.40 20.20
C GLU A 141 -37.68 3.72 19.85
N GLY A 142 -38.38 4.28 20.81
CA GLY A 142 -39.80 4.64 20.68
C GLY A 142 -40.79 3.47 20.70
N LEU A 143 -40.34 2.23 20.86
CA LEU A 143 -41.20 1.04 20.94
C LEU A 143 -41.09 0.34 22.29
N PRO A 144 -42.17 -0.28 22.77
CA PRO A 144 -42.10 -1.13 23.95
C PRO A 144 -41.17 -2.32 23.74
N THR A 145 -40.28 -2.59 24.71
CA THR A 145 -39.46 -3.78 24.75
C THR A 145 -40.31 -5.03 24.82
N THR A 146 -39.98 -6.07 24.07
CA THR A 146 -40.66 -7.36 24.07
C THR A 146 -39.69 -8.50 24.37
N ALA A 147 -40.19 -9.57 24.98
CA ALA A 147 -39.38 -10.74 25.32
C ALA A 147 -40.16 -12.06 25.18
N MET A 148 -39.44 -13.12 24.82
CA MET A 148 -39.93 -14.48 24.79
C MET A 148 -39.00 -15.41 25.56
N LYS A 149 -39.53 -16.42 26.20
CA LYS A 149 -38.78 -17.47 26.89
C LYS A 149 -38.98 -18.80 26.20
N TYR A 150 -37.87 -19.50 25.99
CA TYR A 150 -37.82 -20.87 25.53
C TYR A 150 -37.61 -21.83 26.69
N GLY A 151 -38.38 -22.91 26.75
CA GLY A 151 -38.25 -24.00 27.71
C GLY A 151 -37.95 -25.32 26.98
N LYS A 152 -36.78 -25.91 27.20
CA LYS A 152 -36.36 -27.13 26.49
C LYS A 152 -37.19 -28.37 26.88
N ASN A 153 -37.72 -28.42 28.10
CA ASN A 153 -38.48 -29.60 28.58
C ASN A 153 -39.79 -29.83 27.81
N ASP A 154 -40.41 -28.77 27.32
CA ASP A 154 -41.65 -28.78 26.56
C ASP A 154 -41.48 -28.30 25.10
N GLY A 155 -40.30 -27.85 24.74
CA GLY A 155 -40.00 -27.35 23.41
C GLY A 155 -40.81 -26.10 23.00
N THR A 156 -41.30 -25.33 24.00
CA THR A 156 -42.24 -24.25 23.74
C THR A 156 -41.67 -22.85 23.98
N TRP A 157 -42.19 -21.92 23.19
CA TRP A 157 -41.98 -20.50 23.38
C TRP A 157 -43.17 -19.85 24.09
N SER A 158 -42.88 -18.99 25.02
CA SER A 158 -43.91 -18.26 25.79
C SER A 158 -43.52 -16.79 25.92
N GLN A 159 -44.49 -15.89 25.88
CA GLN A 159 -44.29 -14.49 26.23
C GLN A 159 -43.85 -14.34 27.69
N THR A 160 -42.88 -13.45 27.92
CA THR A 160 -42.40 -13.17 29.28
C THR A 160 -42.21 -11.67 29.46
N SER A 161 -42.09 -11.24 30.72
CA SER A 161 -41.76 -9.85 31.00
C SER A 161 -40.38 -9.52 30.49
N PRO A 162 -40.21 -8.42 29.72
CA PRO A 162 -38.93 -8.02 29.22
C PRO A 162 -38.00 -7.53 30.32
N ASP A 163 -36.71 -7.73 30.13
CA ASP A 163 -35.70 -7.07 30.92
C ASP A 163 -35.57 -5.60 30.44
N ASN A 164 -36.10 -4.69 31.23
CA ASN A 164 -36.07 -3.25 30.94
C ASN A 164 -34.69 -2.62 31.13
N SER A 165 -33.66 -3.37 31.56
CA SER A 165 -32.28 -2.91 31.54
C SER A 165 -31.68 -2.90 30.11
N ILE A 166 -32.22 -3.73 29.22
CA ILE A 166 -31.86 -3.74 27.83
C ILE A 166 -32.38 -2.44 27.18
N LYS A 167 -31.47 -1.57 26.81
CA LYS A 167 -31.78 -0.30 26.13
C LYS A 167 -31.45 -0.41 24.68
N PRO A 168 -32.19 0.29 23.79
CA PRO A 168 -31.73 0.49 22.43
C PRO A 168 -30.34 1.12 22.47
N GLU A 169 -29.37 0.48 21.86
CA GLU A 169 -28.09 1.13 21.62
C GLU A 169 -28.31 2.25 20.59
N ASN A 170 -27.58 3.36 20.76
CA ASN A 170 -27.53 4.37 19.69
C ASN A 170 -26.96 3.68 18.44
N PRO A 171 -27.73 3.56 17.38
CA PRO A 171 -27.25 2.86 16.21
C PRO A 171 -26.01 3.56 15.67
N TYR A 172 -25.00 2.78 15.30
CA TYR A 172 -23.91 3.32 14.53
C TYR A 172 -24.47 3.88 13.22
N VAL A 173 -24.25 5.17 12.99
CA VAL A 173 -24.68 5.85 11.77
C VAL A 173 -23.46 5.94 10.83
N PRO A 174 -23.40 5.11 9.79
CA PRO A 174 -22.25 5.11 8.91
C PRO A 174 -22.21 6.37 8.03
N VAL A 175 -21.01 6.76 7.66
CA VAL A 175 -20.80 7.76 6.59
C VAL A 175 -21.36 7.20 5.28
N ARG A 176 -22.12 8.01 4.56
CA ARG A 176 -22.72 7.64 3.27
C ARG A 176 -22.17 8.45 2.09
N LYS A 177 -21.63 9.63 2.37
CA LYS A 177 -21.10 10.54 1.37
C LYS A 177 -20.08 11.47 2.00
N ILE A 178 -19.05 11.81 1.23
CA ILE A 178 -18.14 12.91 1.51
C ILE A 178 -18.29 13.92 0.36
N GLU A 179 -18.54 15.18 0.66
CA GLU A 179 -18.56 16.26 -0.32
C GLU A 179 -17.29 17.09 -0.13
N LEU A 180 -16.41 17.11 -1.14
CA LEU A 180 -15.19 17.92 -1.14
C LEU A 180 -15.49 19.29 -1.74
N ILE A 181 -15.21 20.34 -0.97
CA ILE A 181 -15.50 21.73 -1.33
C ILE A 181 -14.18 22.49 -1.29
N ALA A 182 -13.68 22.89 -2.46
CA ALA A 182 -12.53 23.79 -2.52
C ALA A 182 -12.94 25.23 -2.29
N GLY A 183 -12.20 25.96 -1.44
CA GLY A 183 -12.40 27.39 -1.19
C GLY A 183 -11.94 28.30 -2.33
N GLY A 184 -11.37 27.71 -3.40
CA GLY A 184 -10.89 28.42 -4.58
C GLY A 184 -10.62 27.50 -5.76
N SER A 185 -9.69 27.88 -6.64
CA SER A 185 -9.33 27.07 -7.81
C SER A 185 -8.54 25.83 -7.40
N THR A 186 -8.85 24.68 -8.04
CA THR A 186 -8.03 23.46 -7.98
C THR A 186 -6.91 23.45 -9.03
N GLN A 187 -6.78 24.52 -9.80
CA GLN A 187 -5.64 24.77 -10.69
C GLN A 187 -4.63 25.64 -9.95
N LEU A 188 -3.58 25.02 -9.42
CA LEU A 188 -2.53 25.66 -8.66
C LEU A 188 -1.36 26.04 -9.58
N ASN A 189 -0.63 27.11 -9.24
CA ASN A 189 0.55 27.56 -9.98
C ASN A 189 1.49 28.34 -9.06
N ASP A 190 2.62 28.80 -9.59
CA ASP A 190 3.64 29.52 -8.81
C ASP A 190 3.09 30.80 -8.12
N GLY A 191 2.09 31.45 -8.70
CA GLY A 191 1.41 32.62 -8.10
C GLY A 191 0.23 32.27 -7.18
N TYR A 192 -0.26 31.03 -7.21
CA TYR A 192 -1.39 30.55 -6.41
C TYR A 192 -1.12 29.09 -5.97
N LYS A 193 -0.34 28.97 -4.90
CA LYS A 193 0.21 27.67 -4.45
C LYS A 193 -0.67 26.93 -3.45
N GLU A 194 -1.64 27.55 -2.83
CA GLU A 194 -2.41 26.95 -1.75
C GLU A 194 -3.91 27.20 -1.92
N VAL A 195 -4.70 26.20 -1.54
CA VAL A 195 -6.16 26.30 -1.47
C VAL A 195 -6.69 25.49 -0.30
N GLU A 196 -7.68 26.03 0.39
CA GLU A 196 -8.42 25.28 1.42
C GLU A 196 -9.40 24.31 0.79
N VAL A 197 -9.51 23.11 1.38
CA VAL A 197 -10.52 22.11 1.03
C VAL A 197 -11.23 21.65 2.30
N ILE A 198 -12.55 21.62 2.23
CA ILE A 198 -13.42 21.11 3.29
C ILE A 198 -14.04 19.81 2.83
N ALA A 199 -13.98 18.78 3.66
CA ALA A 199 -14.70 17.53 3.45
C ALA A 199 -15.95 17.51 4.33
N LYS A 200 -17.10 17.75 3.72
CA LYS A 200 -18.39 17.62 4.41
C LYS A 200 -18.82 16.16 4.47
N VAL A 201 -18.78 15.57 5.66
CA VAL A 201 -19.18 14.19 5.90
C VAL A 201 -20.69 14.11 6.11
N LEU A 202 -21.36 13.24 5.40
CA LEU A 202 -22.80 13.04 5.44
C LEU A 202 -23.17 11.57 5.75
N PRO A 203 -24.24 11.33 6.53
CA PRO A 203 -25.11 12.32 7.18
C PRO A 203 -24.39 13.06 8.31
N GLU A 204 -24.87 14.26 8.67
CA GLU A 204 -24.22 15.11 9.68
C GLU A 204 -24.15 14.46 11.08
N ASN A 205 -25.01 13.48 11.35
CA ASN A 205 -25.02 12.67 12.56
C ASN A 205 -24.24 11.36 12.44
N ALA A 206 -23.37 11.21 11.44
CA ALA A 206 -22.49 10.04 11.32
C ALA A 206 -21.71 9.81 12.62
N SER A 207 -21.62 8.55 13.05
CA SER A 207 -21.03 8.16 14.34
C SER A 207 -19.52 8.34 14.36
N ASP A 208 -18.86 8.09 13.23
CA ASP A 208 -17.44 8.37 13.02
C ASP A 208 -17.31 9.27 11.79
N LYS A 209 -16.66 10.42 11.98
CA LYS A 209 -16.41 11.39 10.91
C LYS A 209 -14.93 11.53 10.58
N ASN A 210 -14.11 10.62 11.08
CA ASN A 210 -12.71 10.61 10.75
C ASN A 210 -12.53 10.30 9.26
N ILE A 211 -11.65 11.05 8.64
CA ILE A 211 -11.32 10.92 7.22
C ILE A 211 -9.80 10.87 7.03
N GLU A 212 -9.39 10.15 6.01
CA GLU A 212 -8.01 10.10 5.54
C GLU A 212 -7.89 10.91 4.25
N TRP A 213 -6.85 11.75 4.17
CA TRP A 213 -6.55 12.56 3.00
C TRP A 213 -5.36 11.95 2.27
N ASN A 214 -5.54 11.58 1.02
CA ASN A 214 -4.51 10.93 0.22
C ASN A 214 -4.39 11.59 -1.16
N PRO A 215 -3.29 12.32 -1.44
CA PRO A 215 -3.01 12.74 -2.80
C PRO A 215 -2.57 11.52 -3.63
N VAL A 216 -3.25 11.26 -4.75
CA VAL A 216 -3.00 10.10 -5.61
C VAL A 216 -2.88 10.51 -7.08
N LEU A 217 -2.02 9.81 -7.83
CA LEU A 217 -1.84 10.05 -9.27
C LEU A 217 -2.96 9.41 -10.09
N LYS A 218 -3.35 8.21 -9.71
CA LYS A 218 -4.47 7.44 -10.22
C LYS A 218 -5.08 6.69 -9.04
N GLU A 219 -5.57 5.51 -9.24
CA GLU A 219 -6.39 4.81 -8.24
C GLU A 219 -5.73 4.61 -6.86
N CYS A 220 -4.42 4.35 -6.79
CA CYS A 220 -3.76 3.99 -5.53
C CYS A 220 -2.36 4.60 -5.33
N VAL A 221 -1.82 5.30 -6.32
CA VAL A 221 -0.42 5.75 -6.29
C VAL A 221 -0.33 7.10 -5.62
N LYS A 222 0.50 7.20 -4.57
CA LYS A 222 0.74 8.47 -3.88
C LYS A 222 1.28 9.52 -4.86
N SER A 223 0.65 10.69 -4.89
CA SER A 223 1.12 11.83 -5.67
C SER A 223 2.04 12.71 -4.82
N GLU A 224 3.08 13.23 -5.45
CA GLU A 224 3.95 14.27 -4.89
C GLU A 224 3.71 15.64 -5.56
N ASN A 225 2.64 15.79 -6.32
CA ASN A 225 2.29 17.07 -6.93
C ASN A 225 1.70 18.05 -5.93
N ILE A 226 1.06 17.54 -4.88
CA ILE A 226 0.45 18.34 -3.81
C ILE A 226 0.78 17.76 -2.43
N GLU A 227 0.84 18.63 -1.45
CA GLU A 227 0.92 18.32 -0.02
C GLU A 227 -0.42 18.62 0.64
N VAL A 228 -0.83 17.76 1.58
CA VAL A 228 -2.02 17.96 2.41
C VAL A 228 -1.59 18.36 3.81
N ILE A 229 -2.00 19.54 4.26
CA ILE A 229 -1.65 20.10 5.55
C ILE A 229 -2.94 20.20 6.37
N THR A 230 -3.01 19.47 7.48
CA THR A 230 -4.15 19.47 8.41
C THR A 230 -3.80 20.18 9.71
N GLY A 231 -4.81 20.72 10.41
CA GLY A 231 -4.62 21.36 11.73
C GLY A 231 -3.94 22.73 11.70
N VAL A 232 -4.06 23.48 10.64
CA VAL A 232 -3.27 24.70 10.36
C VAL A 232 -3.77 25.97 11.07
N SER A 233 -5.00 26.01 11.57
CA SER A 233 -5.50 27.18 12.31
C SER A 233 -6.63 26.85 13.27
N GLU A 234 -6.79 27.67 14.35
CA GLU A 234 -7.91 27.58 15.29
C GLU A 234 -9.29 27.79 14.63
N ALA A 235 -9.34 28.39 13.44
CA ALA A 235 -10.56 28.61 12.66
C ALA A 235 -10.93 27.40 11.78
N LEU A 236 -9.99 26.48 11.55
CA LEU A 236 -10.10 25.27 10.72
C LEU A 236 -9.89 24.02 11.57
N GLU A 237 -10.50 23.98 12.76
CA GLU A 237 -10.39 22.83 13.65
C GLU A 237 -11.11 21.62 13.09
N GLY A 238 -10.43 20.46 13.17
CA GLY A 238 -10.96 19.15 12.87
C GLY A 238 -10.35 18.46 11.65
N PRO A 239 -10.49 17.13 11.55
CA PRO A 239 -9.91 16.31 10.46
C PRO A 239 -10.56 16.58 9.10
N GLN A 240 -11.62 17.38 9.04
CA GLN A 240 -12.42 17.66 7.85
C GLN A 240 -11.91 18.88 7.05
N HIS A 241 -10.88 19.58 7.54
CA HIS A 241 -10.29 20.75 6.91
C HIS A 241 -8.83 20.48 6.57
N ALA A 242 -8.43 20.85 5.37
CA ALA A 242 -7.06 20.75 4.91
C ALA A 242 -6.68 21.95 4.03
N VAL A 243 -5.42 22.34 4.09
CA VAL A 243 -4.80 23.22 3.10
C VAL A 243 -4.02 22.35 2.12
N ILE A 244 -4.30 22.51 0.85
CA ILE A 244 -3.63 21.80 -0.23
C ILE A 244 -2.60 22.75 -0.83
N ARG A 245 -1.33 22.34 -0.79
CA ARG A 245 -0.19 23.10 -1.31
C ARG A 245 0.41 22.44 -2.54
N ALA A 246 0.67 23.21 -3.58
CA ALA A 246 1.39 22.77 -4.78
C ALA A 246 2.86 22.49 -4.47
N LEU A 247 3.37 21.32 -4.88
CA LEU A 247 4.77 20.92 -4.76
C LEU A 247 5.46 20.79 -6.11
N SER A 248 4.78 20.24 -7.11
CA SER A 248 5.37 19.97 -8.43
C SER A 248 4.32 19.98 -9.54
N ASP A 249 4.76 20.25 -10.76
CA ASP A 249 3.91 20.25 -11.94
C ASP A 249 3.30 18.87 -12.21
N GLY A 250 2.03 18.85 -12.62
CA GLY A 250 1.32 17.64 -12.98
C GLY A 250 -0.17 17.67 -12.62
N THR A 251 -0.81 16.54 -12.83
CA THR A 251 -2.22 16.33 -12.44
C THR A 251 -2.29 15.23 -11.40
N CYS A 252 -3.09 15.45 -10.38
CA CYS A 252 -3.33 14.47 -9.34
C CYS A 252 -4.77 14.55 -8.84
N ILE A 253 -5.15 13.63 -7.99
CA ILE A 253 -6.45 13.57 -7.34
C ILE A 253 -6.23 13.66 -5.83
N LEU A 254 -6.91 14.58 -5.18
CA LEU A 254 -7.05 14.55 -3.73
C LEU A 254 -8.17 13.57 -3.39
N ARG A 255 -7.80 12.42 -2.86
CA ARG A 255 -8.73 11.39 -2.40
C ARG A 255 -8.99 11.54 -0.91
N CYS A 256 -10.26 11.57 -0.55
CA CYS A 256 -10.70 11.57 0.83
C CYS A 256 -11.48 10.28 1.12
N THR A 257 -11.07 9.55 2.15
CA THR A 257 -11.66 8.26 2.52
C THR A 257 -12.19 8.31 3.95
N ALA A 258 -13.45 7.90 4.15
CA ALA A 258 -14.01 7.60 5.45
C ALA A 258 -14.17 6.10 5.61
N ARG A 259 -13.70 5.55 6.75
CA ARG A 259 -13.83 4.14 7.08
C ARG A 259 -14.93 3.97 8.12
N ASN A 260 -15.98 3.31 7.73
CA ASN A 260 -17.00 2.85 8.69
C ASN A 260 -16.47 1.58 9.37
N ASN A 261 -16.69 1.30 10.58
CA ASN A 261 -16.19 0.21 11.45
C ASN A 261 -15.78 -1.14 10.81
N THR A 262 -15.95 -1.35 9.51
CA THR A 262 -15.60 -2.58 8.81
C THR A 262 -14.52 -2.34 7.77
N LYS A 263 -13.70 -3.35 7.51
CA LYS A 263 -12.59 -3.32 6.53
C LYS A 263 -13.05 -3.01 5.10
N TYR A 264 -14.33 -3.23 4.79
CA TYR A 264 -14.88 -3.15 3.42
C TYR A 264 -15.84 -1.99 3.21
N ASP A 265 -16.15 -1.22 4.24
CA ASP A 265 -17.10 -0.11 4.17
C ASP A 265 -16.37 1.22 4.08
N GLU A 266 -15.74 1.47 2.93
CA GLU A 266 -15.06 2.72 2.62
C GLU A 266 -15.94 3.63 1.78
N VAL A 267 -16.04 4.89 2.18
CA VAL A 267 -16.65 5.95 1.37
C VAL A 267 -15.55 6.83 0.84
N ILE A 268 -15.40 6.87 -0.48
CA ILE A 268 -14.34 7.59 -1.18
C ILE A 268 -14.94 8.78 -1.91
N SER A 269 -14.25 9.93 -1.86
CA SER A 269 -14.56 11.11 -2.66
C SER A 269 -13.27 11.68 -3.23
N ASP A 270 -13.28 12.02 -4.51
CA ASP A 270 -12.13 12.46 -5.29
C ASP A 270 -12.31 13.91 -5.76
N LEU A 271 -11.26 14.72 -5.64
CA LEU A 271 -11.21 16.09 -6.15
C LEU A 271 -9.95 16.26 -7.02
N PRO A 272 -10.08 16.50 -8.33
CA PRO A 272 -8.93 16.63 -9.22
C PRO A 272 -8.20 17.96 -9.02
N PHE A 273 -6.87 17.91 -9.08
CA PHE A 273 -5.95 19.03 -9.05
C PHE A 273 -5.06 19.06 -10.29
N THR A 274 -4.71 20.26 -10.71
CA THR A 274 -3.67 20.49 -11.71
C THR A 274 -2.69 21.51 -11.16
N VAL A 275 -1.40 21.22 -11.25
CA VAL A 275 -0.31 22.10 -10.83
C VAL A 275 0.54 22.45 -12.04
N SER A 276 0.92 23.73 -12.21
CA SER A 276 1.75 24.17 -13.32
C SER A 276 2.68 25.33 -12.94
N GLY A 277 3.91 25.31 -13.46
CA GLY A 277 4.88 26.38 -13.28
C GLY A 277 5.56 26.40 -11.90
N VAL A 278 5.42 25.34 -11.12
CA VAL A 278 6.10 25.13 -9.82
C VAL A 278 7.41 24.36 -10.01
N GLY A 279 7.51 23.56 -11.08
CA GLY A 279 8.63 22.68 -11.40
C GLY A 279 8.39 21.24 -10.92
N ASN A 280 9.35 20.37 -11.22
CA ASN A 280 9.27 18.96 -10.83
C ASN A 280 10.25 18.68 -9.68
N PRO A 281 9.86 17.91 -8.66
CA PRO A 281 10.80 17.46 -7.63
C PRO A 281 11.73 16.41 -8.20
N ASN A 282 12.94 16.34 -7.66
CA ASN A 282 13.84 15.22 -7.93
C ASN A 282 13.27 13.94 -7.32
N LEU A 283 13.47 12.81 -8.01
CA LEU A 283 13.16 11.49 -7.50
C LEU A 283 14.28 11.01 -6.57
N ASP A 284 13.93 10.60 -5.36
CA ASP A 284 14.88 9.98 -4.42
C ASP A 284 15.08 8.49 -4.78
N PRO A 285 16.24 8.09 -5.33
CA PRO A 285 16.49 6.71 -5.72
C PRO A 285 16.74 5.77 -4.52
N TYR A 286 16.87 6.28 -3.31
CA TYR A 286 17.11 5.49 -2.10
C TYR A 286 15.81 5.01 -1.43
N THR A 287 14.69 5.36 -2.01
CA THR A 287 13.35 4.85 -1.71
C THR A 287 12.75 4.26 -2.97
N LEU A 288 11.69 3.45 -2.84
CA LEU A 288 11.04 2.88 -4.03
C LEU A 288 10.48 4.01 -4.92
N VAL A 289 11.05 4.15 -6.12
CA VAL A 289 10.48 4.94 -7.21
C VAL A 289 9.49 4.04 -7.94
N GLU A 290 8.20 4.24 -7.71
CA GLU A 290 7.15 3.41 -8.30
C GLU A 290 7.17 3.50 -9.83
N ALA A 291 7.02 2.35 -10.49
CA ALA A 291 7.12 2.27 -11.94
C ALA A 291 6.07 3.09 -12.68
N CYS A 292 4.88 3.30 -12.11
CA CYS A 292 3.84 4.14 -12.73
C CYS A 292 4.22 5.63 -12.83
N ARG A 293 5.30 6.07 -12.18
CA ARG A 293 5.82 7.45 -12.24
C ARG A 293 6.72 7.71 -13.46
N PHE A 294 6.81 6.79 -14.41
CA PHE A 294 7.60 7.02 -15.62
C PHE A 294 7.16 8.29 -16.37
N ASN A 295 8.13 9.05 -16.86
CA ASN A 295 7.90 10.30 -17.59
C ASN A 295 7.72 10.06 -19.09
N ASP A 296 8.37 9.00 -19.62
CA ASP A 296 8.28 8.64 -21.03
C ASP A 296 8.39 7.11 -21.23
N TYR A 297 8.02 6.65 -22.42
CA TYR A 297 8.00 5.24 -22.80
C TYR A 297 8.24 5.07 -24.28
N ASP A 298 8.45 3.83 -24.73
CA ASP A 298 8.59 3.50 -26.15
C ASP A 298 7.31 3.74 -26.94
N LYS A 299 7.31 4.80 -27.75
CA LYS A 299 6.20 5.21 -28.62
C LYS A 299 6.38 4.76 -30.07
N THR A 300 7.42 3.94 -30.36
CA THR A 300 7.64 3.42 -31.71
C THR A 300 6.45 2.58 -32.16
N GLU A 301 6.14 2.62 -33.45
CA GLU A 301 5.02 1.85 -34.04
C GLU A 301 3.65 2.12 -33.39
N ASN A 302 3.45 3.29 -32.77
CA ASN A 302 2.23 3.65 -32.03
C ASN A 302 1.91 2.69 -30.87
N LYS A 303 2.93 2.14 -30.21
CA LYS A 303 2.75 1.32 -29.01
C LYS A 303 1.97 2.07 -27.94
N PRO A 304 1.01 1.44 -27.26
CA PRO A 304 0.39 2.04 -26.10
C PRO A 304 1.36 2.16 -24.94
N ALA A 305 1.08 3.05 -24.01
CA ALA A 305 1.84 3.10 -22.74
C ALA A 305 1.67 1.79 -21.95
N PRO A 306 2.69 1.37 -21.19
CA PRO A 306 2.52 0.31 -20.19
C PRO A 306 1.35 0.61 -19.26
N GLU A 307 0.56 -0.41 -18.94
CA GLU A 307 -0.61 -0.26 -18.08
C GLU A 307 -0.22 -0.32 -16.61
N MET A 308 -0.94 0.43 -15.79
CA MET A 308 -0.86 0.24 -14.34
C MET A 308 -1.28 -1.18 -13.98
N SER A 309 -0.56 -1.76 -13.04
CA SER A 309 -0.75 -3.11 -12.57
C SER A 309 -0.64 -3.15 -11.04
N LEU A 310 -0.44 -4.33 -10.47
CA LEU A 310 -0.34 -4.59 -9.04
C LEU A 310 0.30 -3.42 -8.28
N GLU A 311 -0.39 -2.94 -7.25
CA GLU A 311 0.01 -1.80 -6.43
C GLU A 311 0.28 -0.56 -7.31
N SER A 312 1.51 -0.01 -7.27
CA SER A 312 1.95 1.11 -8.09
C SER A 312 2.83 0.69 -9.28
N GLY A 313 2.82 -0.59 -9.62
CA GLY A 313 3.60 -1.15 -10.71
C GLY A 313 2.99 -0.93 -12.09
N ILE A 314 3.74 -1.32 -13.11
CA ILE A 314 3.31 -1.32 -14.51
C ILE A 314 3.43 -2.71 -15.12
N SER A 315 2.68 -2.95 -16.20
CA SER A 315 2.76 -4.16 -17.02
C SER A 315 2.88 -3.83 -18.49
N ASN A 316 3.75 -4.55 -19.20
CA ASN A 316 3.91 -4.41 -20.65
C ASN A 316 3.08 -5.40 -21.47
N ARG A 317 2.15 -6.13 -20.90
CA ARG A 317 1.35 -7.17 -21.60
C ARG A 317 0.68 -6.68 -22.87
N LYS A 318 0.24 -5.43 -22.92
CA LYS A 318 -0.42 -4.86 -24.09
C LYS A 318 0.51 -4.17 -25.09
N CYS A 319 1.68 -3.69 -24.61
CA CYS A 319 2.63 -2.99 -25.49
C CYS A 319 3.79 -3.88 -25.95
N GLY A 320 3.99 -5.06 -25.35
CA GLY A 320 5.09 -5.96 -25.67
C GLY A 320 6.45 -5.40 -25.22
N ALA A 321 7.52 -5.73 -25.96
CA ALA A 321 8.85 -5.16 -25.71
C ALA A 321 8.80 -3.63 -25.68
N THR A 322 9.33 -3.03 -24.62
CA THR A 322 9.24 -1.58 -24.38
C THR A 322 10.33 -1.11 -23.42
N TRP A 323 10.41 0.19 -23.24
CA TRP A 323 11.17 0.82 -22.18
C TRP A 323 10.35 1.91 -21.51
N VAL A 324 10.70 2.22 -20.27
CA VAL A 324 10.17 3.36 -19.50
C VAL A 324 11.32 4.18 -18.93
N SER A 325 11.19 5.51 -18.98
CA SER A 325 12.21 6.45 -18.48
C SER A 325 11.70 7.25 -17.30
N PHE A 326 12.59 7.51 -16.35
CA PHE A 326 12.37 8.29 -15.13
C PHE A 326 13.36 9.46 -15.12
N ASP A 327 12.85 10.67 -15.27
CA ASP A 327 13.64 11.88 -15.23
C ASP A 327 13.89 12.34 -13.79
N LEU A 328 14.92 13.15 -13.59
CA LEU A 328 15.24 13.80 -12.32
C LEU A 328 15.51 12.84 -11.15
N VAL A 329 16.12 11.70 -11.42
CA VAL A 329 16.60 10.78 -10.37
C VAL A 329 17.87 11.34 -9.77
N ASP A 330 17.83 11.75 -8.49
CA ASP A 330 18.92 12.46 -7.82
C ASP A 330 19.72 11.53 -6.88
N PHE A 331 20.86 11.09 -7.37
CA PHE A 331 21.78 10.24 -6.61
C PHE A 331 22.63 11.03 -5.59
N GLY A 332 22.57 12.37 -5.63
CA GLY A 332 23.36 13.23 -4.74
C GLY A 332 24.87 13.06 -4.93
N ALA A 333 25.61 13.48 -3.92
CA ALA A 333 27.08 13.45 -3.94
C ALA A 333 27.68 12.06 -3.63
N ASP A 334 26.95 11.21 -2.92
CA ASP A 334 27.41 9.85 -2.57
C ASP A 334 27.24 8.88 -3.75
N GLY A 335 26.21 9.07 -4.55
CA GLY A 335 25.90 8.24 -5.72
C GLY A 335 25.44 6.84 -5.35
N ALA A 336 25.12 6.03 -6.37
CA ALA A 336 24.79 4.61 -6.22
C ALA A 336 25.09 3.81 -7.49
N ASP A 337 25.28 2.50 -7.32
CA ASP A 337 25.57 1.54 -8.41
C ASP A 337 24.85 0.20 -8.24
N THR A 338 24.17 -0.02 -7.14
CA THR A 338 23.42 -1.25 -6.88
C THR A 338 21.93 -0.95 -6.94
N ILE A 339 21.29 -1.44 -8.02
CA ILE A 339 19.86 -1.26 -8.27
C ILE A 339 19.06 -2.48 -7.82
N HIS A 340 17.94 -2.22 -7.22
CA HIS A 340 16.91 -3.18 -6.86
C HIS A 340 15.72 -3.04 -7.79
N LEU A 341 15.28 -4.15 -8.36
CA LEU A 341 14.14 -4.25 -9.26
C LEU A 341 13.14 -5.29 -8.73
N PRO A 342 12.11 -4.86 -8.00
CA PRO A 342 10.99 -5.75 -7.64
C PRO A 342 10.18 -6.09 -8.89
N ILE A 343 10.20 -7.35 -9.31
CA ILE A 343 9.61 -7.84 -10.57
C ILE A 343 8.75 -9.05 -10.32
N PHE A 344 7.62 -9.11 -11.02
CA PHE A 344 6.81 -10.29 -11.22
C PHE A 344 6.74 -10.61 -12.71
N SER A 345 6.89 -11.87 -13.10
CA SER A 345 6.71 -12.33 -14.47
C SER A 345 6.15 -13.75 -14.50
N PHE A 346 5.43 -14.09 -15.55
CA PHE A 346 5.06 -15.48 -15.86
C PHE A 346 6.21 -16.24 -16.54
N ALA A 347 7.18 -15.54 -17.10
CA ALA A 347 8.43 -16.13 -17.58
C ALA A 347 9.38 -16.37 -16.41
N THR A 348 10.11 -17.49 -16.44
CA THR A 348 11.11 -17.82 -15.41
C THR A 348 12.48 -17.20 -15.67
N GLU A 349 12.71 -16.72 -16.88
CA GLU A 349 13.95 -16.04 -17.29
C GLU A 349 13.63 -15.00 -18.36
N LEU A 350 14.09 -13.77 -18.17
CA LEU A 350 13.96 -12.69 -19.15
C LEU A 350 15.07 -11.63 -19.01
N PRO A 351 15.53 -11.03 -20.14
CA PRO A 351 16.50 -9.96 -20.11
C PRO A 351 15.87 -8.63 -19.70
N ILE A 352 16.63 -7.85 -18.94
CA ILE A 352 16.31 -6.48 -18.52
C ILE A 352 17.54 -5.62 -18.80
N GLU A 353 17.34 -4.45 -19.33
CA GLU A 353 18.42 -3.48 -19.55
C GLU A 353 18.15 -2.21 -18.73
N VAL A 354 19.19 -1.66 -18.15
CA VAL A 354 19.16 -0.36 -17.48
C VAL A 354 20.09 0.57 -18.24
N TRP A 355 19.57 1.73 -18.59
CA TRP A 355 20.25 2.73 -19.40
C TRP A 355 20.30 4.07 -18.67
N GLU A 356 21.38 4.82 -18.85
CA GLU A 356 21.44 6.24 -18.52
C GLU A 356 20.93 7.05 -19.72
N GLY A 357 20.06 8.02 -19.43
CA GLY A 357 19.41 8.84 -20.43
C GLY A 357 18.05 8.27 -20.86
N LYS A 358 17.40 8.99 -21.76
CA LYS A 358 16.06 8.70 -22.23
C LYS A 358 16.04 7.62 -23.31
N GLY A 359 15.27 6.56 -23.07
CA GLY A 359 15.18 5.44 -23.99
C GLY A 359 16.48 4.61 -24.02
N THR A 360 16.67 3.85 -25.10
CA THR A 360 17.78 2.91 -25.28
C THR A 360 18.88 3.45 -26.20
N THR A 361 19.04 4.78 -26.27
CA THR A 361 20.07 5.45 -27.10
C THR A 361 21.18 6.08 -26.27
N GLY A 362 21.05 6.05 -24.94
CA GLY A 362 22.04 6.55 -24.00
C GLY A 362 23.15 5.54 -23.69
N GLU A 363 23.74 5.64 -22.50
CA GLU A 363 24.74 4.68 -22.02
C GLU A 363 24.08 3.45 -21.41
N LEU A 364 24.47 2.25 -21.85
CA LEU A 364 23.99 1.00 -21.25
C LEU A 364 24.71 0.78 -19.91
N LEU A 365 23.97 0.94 -18.83
CA LEU A 365 24.48 0.71 -17.46
C LEU A 365 24.54 -0.76 -17.09
N GLY A 366 23.75 -1.60 -17.72
CA GLY A 366 23.81 -3.04 -17.54
C GLY A 366 22.72 -3.80 -18.27
N ARG A 367 23.02 -5.05 -18.61
CA ARG A 367 22.08 -6.04 -19.13
C ARG A 367 22.04 -7.19 -18.14
N PHE A 368 20.87 -7.43 -17.58
CA PHE A 368 20.65 -8.37 -16.48
C PHE A 368 19.67 -9.45 -16.91
N ILE A 369 19.73 -10.58 -16.23
CA ILE A 369 18.79 -11.68 -16.44
C ILE A 369 17.99 -11.87 -15.16
N TYR A 370 16.68 -11.62 -15.23
CA TYR A 370 15.73 -12.04 -14.22
C TYR A 370 15.64 -13.56 -14.21
N LYS A 371 15.73 -14.18 -13.04
CA LYS A 371 15.63 -15.65 -12.87
C LYS A 371 14.88 -15.97 -11.59
N HIS A 372 13.58 -16.15 -11.70
CA HIS A 372 12.74 -16.59 -10.58
C HIS A 372 11.62 -17.49 -11.06
N GLU A 373 11.18 -18.40 -10.18
CA GLU A 373 9.92 -19.10 -10.37
C GLU A 373 8.77 -18.11 -10.21
N SER A 374 7.77 -18.18 -11.11
CA SER A 374 6.61 -17.30 -11.05
C SER A 374 5.73 -17.64 -9.85
N ILE A 375 5.55 -16.68 -8.96
CA ILE A 375 4.54 -16.72 -7.89
C ILE A 375 3.51 -15.67 -8.23
N TYR A 376 2.28 -16.10 -8.44
CA TYR A 376 1.20 -15.22 -8.90
C TYR A 376 1.03 -13.99 -8.00
N ASN A 377 0.98 -12.81 -8.61
CA ASN A 377 0.82 -11.52 -7.96
C ASN A 377 1.86 -11.21 -6.84
N THR A 378 3.07 -11.73 -6.97
CA THR A 378 4.13 -11.49 -5.99
C THR A 378 5.37 -10.94 -6.69
N TYR A 379 5.81 -9.75 -6.29
CA TYR A 379 7.08 -9.21 -6.76
C TYR A 379 8.24 -9.91 -6.08
N SER A 380 9.18 -10.40 -6.90
CA SER A 380 10.45 -10.96 -6.46
C SER A 380 11.52 -9.89 -6.53
N GLU A 381 12.31 -9.78 -5.48
CA GLU A 381 13.42 -8.83 -5.41
C GLU A 381 14.58 -9.28 -6.30
N ASN A 382 15.08 -8.37 -7.13
CA ASN A 382 16.23 -8.61 -7.98
C ASN A 382 17.26 -7.50 -7.75
N VAL A 383 18.49 -7.88 -7.44
CA VAL A 383 19.58 -6.96 -7.12
C VAL A 383 20.66 -7.07 -8.17
N PHE A 384 21.02 -5.94 -8.78
CA PHE A 384 22.02 -5.88 -9.84
C PHE A 384 23.00 -4.75 -9.60
N THR A 385 24.24 -4.92 -10.05
CA THR A 385 25.27 -3.88 -10.01
C THR A 385 25.43 -3.29 -11.40
N LEU A 386 25.32 -1.97 -11.49
CA LEU A 386 25.53 -1.20 -12.72
C LEU A 386 27.02 -1.20 -13.11
N SER A 387 27.32 -0.86 -14.37
CA SER A 387 28.68 -0.74 -14.91
C SER A 387 29.52 0.27 -14.14
N HIS A 388 28.90 1.32 -13.62
CA HIS A 388 29.52 2.35 -12.80
C HIS A 388 28.51 3.02 -11.87
N ARG A 389 29.05 3.78 -10.93
CA ARG A 389 28.28 4.54 -9.95
C ARG A 389 27.76 5.83 -10.55
N LEU A 390 26.48 6.14 -10.35
CA LEU A 390 25.84 7.37 -10.78
C LEU A 390 25.90 8.42 -9.67
N PHE A 391 26.18 9.69 -10.02
CA PHE A 391 26.27 10.80 -9.07
C PHE A 391 25.46 11.98 -9.56
N GLY A 392 24.70 12.63 -8.68
CA GLY A 392 23.87 13.78 -9.04
C GLY A 392 22.61 13.38 -9.78
N LEU A 393 22.18 14.21 -10.72
CA LEU A 393 20.87 14.12 -11.36
C LEU A 393 20.95 13.39 -12.70
N HIS A 394 20.18 12.32 -12.85
CA HIS A 394 20.15 11.48 -14.05
C HIS A 394 18.72 11.17 -14.51
N THR A 395 18.61 10.78 -15.78
CA THR A 395 17.44 10.07 -16.30
C THR A 395 17.79 8.59 -16.38
N ILE A 396 16.96 7.73 -15.76
CA ILE A 396 17.14 6.27 -15.78
C ILE A 396 16.07 5.64 -16.66
N THR A 397 16.48 4.78 -17.58
CA THR A 397 15.58 4.00 -18.42
C THR A 397 15.72 2.52 -18.13
N ILE A 398 14.57 1.85 -17.98
CA ILE A 398 14.49 0.40 -17.82
C ILE A 398 13.79 -0.17 -19.04
N ALA A 399 14.46 -1.09 -19.76
CA ALA A 399 13.95 -1.75 -20.96
C ALA A 399 13.75 -3.26 -20.71
N PHE A 400 12.68 -3.83 -21.26
CA PHE A 400 12.31 -5.23 -21.10
C PHE A 400 11.52 -5.75 -22.30
N GLU A 401 11.67 -7.05 -22.60
CA GLU A 401 11.20 -7.64 -23.87
C GLU A 401 9.86 -8.37 -23.78
N THR A 402 9.55 -9.04 -22.67
CA THR A 402 8.38 -9.92 -22.54
C THR A 402 7.44 -9.48 -21.42
N ASP A 403 6.37 -10.23 -21.19
CA ASP A 403 5.39 -10.01 -20.13
C ASP A 403 6.05 -9.84 -18.75
N LEU A 404 6.24 -8.60 -18.37
CA LEU A 404 6.86 -8.21 -17.13
C LEU A 404 5.93 -7.26 -16.35
N TYR A 405 5.93 -7.43 -15.05
CA TYR A 405 5.32 -6.52 -14.08
C TYR A 405 6.44 -5.91 -13.25
N LEU A 406 6.68 -4.62 -13.42
CA LEU A 406 7.68 -3.87 -12.69
C LEU A 406 7.00 -3.04 -11.61
N HIS A 407 7.33 -3.27 -10.33
CA HIS A 407 6.82 -2.44 -9.24
C HIS A 407 7.47 -1.06 -9.24
N GLY A 408 8.77 -1.03 -9.46
CA GLY A 408 9.59 0.16 -9.46
C GLY A 408 11.07 -0.18 -9.39
N PHE A 409 11.85 0.77 -8.91
CA PHE A 409 13.25 0.54 -8.60
C PHE A 409 13.69 1.37 -7.39
N TYR A 410 14.77 0.94 -6.77
CA TYR A 410 15.50 1.71 -5.77
C TYR A 410 16.96 1.28 -5.73
N PHE A 411 17.80 2.03 -5.01
CA PHE A 411 19.23 1.80 -4.94
C PHE A 411 19.72 1.68 -3.51
N ASP A 412 20.81 0.94 -3.32
CA ASP A 412 21.51 0.88 -2.04
C ASP A 412 22.19 2.21 -1.73
N LYS A 413 21.95 2.72 -0.53
CA LYS A 413 22.64 3.90 0.00
C LYS A 413 23.97 3.51 0.62
N THR A 414 24.98 3.27 -0.20
CA THR A 414 26.35 2.98 0.28
C THR A 414 27.17 4.28 0.30
N PRO A 415 27.81 4.66 1.43
CA PRO A 415 28.65 5.85 1.46
C PRO A 415 29.76 5.77 0.40
N LYS A 416 29.97 6.86 -0.33
CA LYS A 416 30.95 6.96 -1.41
C LYS A 416 32.35 6.47 -0.99
N ALA A 417 32.76 6.79 0.25
CA ALA A 417 34.07 6.42 0.77
C ALA A 417 34.33 4.90 0.78
N PHE A 418 33.29 4.07 0.88
CA PHE A 418 33.39 2.61 0.91
C PHE A 418 32.92 1.95 -0.39
N ALA A 419 32.54 2.75 -1.36
CA ALA A 419 32.14 2.25 -2.67
C ALA A 419 33.38 1.89 -3.53
N LYS A 420 33.14 1.03 -4.53
CA LYS A 420 34.11 0.79 -5.60
C LYS A 420 34.04 1.97 -6.57
N LEU A 421 35.07 2.82 -6.59
CA LEU A 421 35.14 4.02 -7.41
C LEU A 421 36.12 3.82 -8.57
N ARG A 422 35.70 4.15 -9.79
CA ARG A 422 36.59 4.15 -10.94
C ARG A 422 37.57 5.34 -10.86
N ALA A 423 38.75 5.21 -11.38
CA ALA A 423 39.66 6.34 -11.56
C ALA A 423 39.02 7.47 -12.40
N LEU A 424 38.13 7.11 -13.30
CA LEU A 424 37.34 8.04 -14.15
C LEU A 424 36.32 8.88 -13.35
N ASP A 425 35.92 8.43 -12.13
CA ASP A 425 34.98 9.13 -11.27
C ASP A 425 35.64 10.27 -10.46
N ALA A 426 36.95 10.52 -10.68
CA ALA A 426 37.64 11.64 -10.08
C ALA A 426 37.01 12.98 -10.50
N GLN A 427 36.72 13.85 -9.51
CA GLN A 427 36.16 15.17 -9.76
C GLN A 427 37.12 16.08 -10.51
N LEU A 428 38.42 15.85 -10.33
CA LEU A 428 39.45 16.57 -11.03
C LEU A 428 40.64 15.64 -11.32
N ILE A 429 41.14 15.64 -12.55
CA ILE A 429 42.40 15.03 -12.90
C ILE A 429 43.28 16.14 -13.46
N THR A 430 44.44 16.34 -12.84
CA THR A 430 45.42 17.35 -13.25
C THR A 430 46.76 16.70 -13.55
N GLY A 431 47.58 17.32 -14.43
CA GLY A 431 48.90 16.85 -14.80
C GLY A 431 49.06 16.77 -16.31
N ASP A 432 50.28 16.48 -16.77
CA ASP A 432 50.68 16.64 -18.17
C ASP A 432 50.61 15.33 -18.96
N SER A 433 50.52 14.17 -18.31
CA SER A 433 50.62 12.88 -18.99
C SER A 433 49.64 11.86 -18.41
N PHE A 434 48.49 11.74 -19.05
CA PHE A 434 47.50 10.67 -18.82
C PHE A 434 46.57 10.56 -20.03
N THR A 435 45.89 9.43 -20.15
CA THR A 435 44.84 9.18 -21.15
C THR A 435 43.58 8.66 -20.45
N ARG A 436 42.43 9.21 -20.77
CA ARG A 436 41.15 8.66 -20.35
C ARG A 436 40.66 7.69 -21.42
N THR A 437 40.39 6.46 -21.03
CA THR A 437 39.71 5.45 -21.85
C THR A 437 38.28 5.25 -21.34
N GLU A 438 37.54 4.33 -21.89
CA GLU A 438 36.18 3.99 -21.40
C GLU A 438 36.21 3.31 -20.03
N GLU A 439 37.32 2.63 -19.68
CA GLU A 439 37.41 1.81 -18.47
C GLU A 439 38.36 2.31 -17.38
N ALA A 440 39.35 3.13 -17.77
CA ALA A 440 40.47 3.47 -16.89
C ALA A 440 41.06 4.85 -17.19
N VAL A 441 41.88 5.35 -16.27
CA VAL A 441 42.85 6.41 -16.55
C VAL A 441 44.20 5.73 -16.75
N GLU A 442 44.73 5.80 -17.98
CA GLU A 442 45.91 5.07 -18.43
C GLU A 442 47.10 6.00 -18.68
N LYS A 443 48.28 5.41 -18.75
CA LYS A 443 49.56 6.12 -19.03
C LYS A 443 49.76 7.29 -18.07
N ILE A 444 49.38 7.08 -16.81
CA ILE A 444 49.55 8.07 -15.76
C ILE A 444 51.05 8.26 -15.52
N GLY A 445 51.53 9.40 -15.91
CA GLY A 445 52.95 9.76 -15.79
C GLY A 445 53.21 10.71 -14.63
N ASN A 446 54.20 11.58 -14.87
CA ASN A 446 54.71 12.51 -13.89
C ASN A 446 53.68 13.56 -13.45
N ASN A 447 53.62 13.84 -12.15
CA ASN A 447 52.82 14.92 -11.56
C ASN A 447 51.31 14.87 -11.88
N VAL A 448 50.77 13.69 -12.07
CA VAL A 448 49.33 13.52 -12.25
C VAL A 448 48.65 13.34 -10.89
N ASN A 449 47.54 14.07 -10.67
CA ASN A 449 46.70 13.95 -9.48
C ASN A 449 45.27 13.58 -9.87
N LEU A 450 44.71 12.63 -9.16
CA LEU A 450 43.28 12.29 -9.24
C LEU A 450 42.63 12.64 -7.92
N ASP A 451 41.67 13.57 -7.93
CA ASP A 451 41.00 14.10 -6.75
C ASP A 451 39.61 13.54 -6.61
N PHE A 452 39.30 13.07 -5.39
CA PHE A 452 37.99 12.56 -4.98
C PHE A 452 37.47 13.33 -3.78
N ASP A 453 36.39 14.09 -3.96
CA ASP A 453 35.77 14.91 -2.93
C ASP A 453 34.69 14.13 -2.16
N ASN A 454 34.29 14.63 -0.98
CA ASN A 454 33.19 14.11 -0.16
C ASN A 454 33.32 12.64 0.27
N MET A 455 34.52 12.19 0.57
CA MET A 455 34.81 10.84 1.06
C MET A 455 34.56 10.78 2.58
N ASN A 456 33.36 10.36 2.99
CA ASN A 456 32.97 10.29 4.41
C ASN A 456 33.21 8.90 4.97
N PHE A 457 34.25 8.74 5.78
CA PHE A 457 34.64 7.50 6.44
C PHE A 457 33.92 7.29 7.80
N GLY A 458 33.16 8.26 8.27
CA GLY A 458 32.51 8.20 9.58
C GLY A 458 33.51 8.02 10.73
N ASP A 459 32.98 7.67 11.91
CA ASP A 459 33.82 7.47 13.12
C ASP A 459 34.58 6.14 13.10
N ASN A 460 34.00 5.13 12.42
CA ASN A 460 34.63 3.80 12.33
C ASN A 460 35.83 3.80 11.39
N GLY A 461 35.84 4.67 10.39
CA GLY A 461 36.98 4.86 9.50
C GLY A 461 37.27 3.66 8.59
N ALA A 462 38.41 3.78 7.86
CA ALA A 462 38.99 2.75 7.03
C ALA A 462 40.48 2.62 7.28
N ASP A 463 41.04 1.41 7.19
CA ASP A 463 42.46 1.12 7.34
C ASP A 463 43.02 0.23 6.21
N SER A 464 42.21 -0.03 5.21
CA SER A 464 42.59 -0.83 4.07
C SER A 464 42.16 -0.15 2.75
N LEU A 465 42.96 -0.33 1.72
CA LEU A 465 42.71 0.18 0.36
C LEU A 465 43.01 -0.92 -0.65
N VAL A 466 42.06 -1.23 -1.50
CA VAL A 466 42.25 -2.07 -2.69
C VAL A 466 42.38 -1.17 -3.88
N ILE A 467 43.37 -1.40 -4.73
CA ILE A 467 43.56 -0.73 -6.03
C ILE A 467 43.58 -1.81 -7.11
N CYS A 468 42.80 -1.61 -8.15
CA CYS A 468 42.94 -2.32 -9.42
C CYS A 468 43.66 -1.44 -10.41
N GLY A 469 44.87 -1.84 -10.78
CA GLY A 469 45.73 -1.09 -11.68
C GLY A 469 46.75 -1.98 -12.36
N LYS A 470 47.52 -1.36 -13.25
CA LYS A 470 48.66 -1.97 -13.96
C LYS A 470 49.86 -1.04 -13.86
N SER A 471 51.02 -1.56 -13.50
CA SER A 471 52.24 -0.81 -13.43
C SER A 471 53.28 -1.31 -14.46
N ASN A 472 53.69 -0.45 -15.38
CA ASN A 472 54.73 -0.74 -16.34
C ASN A 472 56.14 -0.55 -15.75
N THR A 473 56.25 0.05 -14.54
CA THR A 473 57.51 0.22 -13.80
C THR A 473 57.69 -0.88 -12.76
N PRO A 474 58.92 -1.26 -12.38
CA PRO A 474 59.16 -2.26 -11.36
C PRO A 474 58.44 -1.95 -10.01
N ASN A 475 58.46 -0.70 -9.58
CA ASN A 475 57.73 -0.15 -8.44
C ASN A 475 57.15 1.19 -8.81
N ASN A 476 55.85 1.37 -8.68
CA ASN A 476 55.18 2.65 -8.90
C ASN A 476 54.75 3.22 -7.52
N THR A 477 55.39 4.29 -7.11
CA THR A 477 55.08 4.98 -5.84
C THR A 477 53.87 5.88 -6.03
N ILE A 478 52.83 5.69 -5.25
CA ILE A 478 51.61 6.51 -5.23
C ILE A 478 51.47 7.16 -3.87
N ASN A 479 51.44 8.49 -3.81
CA ASN A 479 51.14 9.24 -2.61
C ASN A 479 49.64 9.47 -2.49
N ILE A 480 49.02 9.00 -1.43
CA ILE A 480 47.61 9.22 -1.17
C ILE A 480 47.50 10.32 -0.13
N LYS A 481 47.01 11.48 -0.53
CA LYS A 481 46.82 12.63 0.36
C LYS A 481 45.37 12.68 0.82
N PHE A 482 45.19 12.89 2.10
CA PHE A 482 43.92 13.05 2.77
C PHE A 482 43.84 14.47 3.33
N PHE A 483 42.77 15.18 3.00
CA PHE A 483 42.52 16.55 3.48
C PHE A 483 41.20 16.55 4.26
N ALA A 484 41.27 16.78 5.54
CA ALA A 484 40.11 16.85 6.42
C ALA A 484 39.44 18.22 6.38
N GLU A 485 38.17 18.29 6.79
CA GLU A 485 37.37 19.54 6.80
C GLU A 485 37.97 20.61 7.73
N ASP A 486 38.70 20.23 8.78
CA ASP A 486 39.37 21.14 9.70
C ASP A 486 40.68 21.76 9.14
N GLY A 487 41.01 21.45 7.89
CA GLY A 487 42.22 21.92 7.22
C GLY A 487 43.45 21.11 7.50
N THR A 488 43.37 20.07 8.32
CA THR A 488 44.51 19.15 8.53
C THR A 488 44.70 18.25 7.29
N SER A 489 45.94 17.81 7.06
CA SER A 489 46.24 16.89 5.98
C SER A 489 47.23 15.81 6.43
N SER A 490 47.07 14.62 5.86
CA SER A 490 48.00 13.52 6.01
C SER A 490 48.34 12.91 4.65
N THR A 491 49.50 12.23 4.59
CA THR A 491 49.91 11.54 3.36
C THR A 491 50.33 10.13 3.72
N GLN A 492 49.83 9.17 2.99
CA GLN A 492 50.24 7.77 3.05
C GLN A 492 50.84 7.38 1.70
N VAL A 493 51.83 6.53 1.74
CA VAL A 493 52.60 6.13 0.55
C VAL A 493 52.42 4.64 0.33
N ILE A 494 52.07 4.26 -0.87
CA ILE A 494 52.01 2.86 -1.28
C ILE A 494 52.93 2.60 -2.47
N GLU A 495 53.43 1.37 -2.58
CA GLU A 495 54.23 0.88 -3.67
C GLU A 495 53.46 -0.17 -4.46
N PHE A 496 53.06 0.17 -5.69
CA PHE A 496 52.42 -0.78 -6.59
C PHE A 496 53.48 -1.43 -7.47
N ILE A 497 53.76 -2.71 -7.20
CA ILE A 497 54.77 -3.48 -7.94
C ILE A 497 54.28 -3.81 -9.34
N HIS A 498 55.21 -3.99 -10.28
CA HIS A 498 54.98 -4.32 -11.69
C HIS A 498 53.93 -5.43 -11.89
N THR A 499 53.09 -5.24 -12.91
CA THR A 499 52.10 -6.23 -13.36
C THR A 499 52.03 -6.23 -14.88
N ASP A 500 51.83 -7.40 -15.50
CA ASP A 500 51.66 -7.51 -16.96
C ASP A 500 50.26 -7.14 -17.41
N ASP A 501 49.28 -7.19 -16.50
CA ASP A 501 47.85 -6.88 -16.73
C ASP A 501 47.28 -6.13 -15.52
N TYR A 502 45.99 -5.74 -15.57
CA TYR A 502 45.29 -5.17 -14.43
C TYR A 502 45.17 -6.20 -13.31
N GLU A 503 45.70 -5.85 -12.13
CA GLU A 503 45.60 -6.67 -10.92
C GLU A 503 45.04 -5.86 -9.76
N GLU A 504 44.37 -6.56 -8.86
CA GLU A 504 43.89 -6.02 -7.58
C GLU A 504 44.96 -6.23 -6.50
N LYS A 505 45.38 -5.13 -5.87
CA LYS A 505 46.33 -5.19 -4.74
C LYS A 505 45.76 -4.47 -3.53
N THR A 506 45.93 -5.08 -2.37
CA THR A 506 45.45 -4.55 -1.09
C THR A 506 46.62 -3.94 -0.32
N PHE A 507 46.39 -2.74 0.19
CA PHE A 507 47.36 -1.97 0.99
C PHE A 507 46.79 -1.68 2.36
N SER A 508 47.55 -1.91 3.40
CA SER A 508 47.20 -1.49 4.75
C SER A 508 47.55 -0.01 4.92
N LEU A 509 46.61 0.74 5.48
CA LEU A 509 46.74 2.17 5.73
C LEU A 509 46.71 2.47 7.25
N GLN A 510 47.22 3.63 7.61
CA GLN A 510 46.85 4.20 8.91
C GLN A 510 45.38 4.59 8.85
N LYS A 511 44.65 4.34 9.94
CA LYS A 511 43.24 4.56 10.02
C LYS A 511 42.82 5.98 9.64
N ILE A 512 41.89 6.09 8.70
CA ILE A 512 41.32 7.33 8.18
C ILE A 512 39.90 7.44 8.70
N THR A 513 39.50 8.58 9.26
CA THR A 513 38.16 8.82 9.81
C THR A 513 37.60 10.16 9.33
N GLY A 514 36.30 10.35 9.51
CA GLY A 514 35.61 11.59 9.19
C GLY A 514 35.48 11.82 7.67
N ARG A 515 35.16 13.06 7.32
CA ARG A 515 35.03 13.46 5.90
C ARG A 515 36.35 13.97 5.38
N GLN A 516 36.78 13.45 4.24
CA GLN A 516 38.05 13.72 3.62
C GLN A 516 37.85 14.09 2.14
N LYS A 517 38.73 14.96 1.61
CA LYS A 517 39.09 14.96 0.19
C LYS A 517 40.31 14.06 0.01
N ILE A 518 40.34 13.23 -1.03
CA ILE A 518 41.46 12.31 -1.30
C ILE A 518 42.10 12.72 -2.63
N SER A 519 43.43 12.72 -2.67
CA SER A 519 44.17 12.92 -3.90
C SER A 519 45.21 11.81 -4.08
N PHE A 520 45.08 11.03 -5.16
CA PHE A 520 46.11 10.10 -5.58
C PHE A 520 47.14 10.87 -6.42
N VAL A 521 48.36 10.96 -5.93
CA VAL A 521 49.44 11.75 -6.55
C VAL A 521 50.51 10.82 -7.07
N PHE A 522 50.72 10.87 -8.38
CA PHE A 522 51.71 10.08 -9.09
C PHE A 522 53.01 10.90 -9.28
N LEU A 523 54.13 10.32 -8.84
CA LEU A 523 55.41 10.98 -8.79
C LEU A 523 56.18 10.86 -10.11
N PRO A 524 57.29 11.64 -10.31
CA PRO A 524 58.18 11.48 -11.44
C PRO A 524 58.67 10.04 -11.61
N GLY A 525 58.52 9.51 -12.81
CA GLY A 525 58.84 8.13 -13.13
C GLY A 525 57.68 7.15 -13.04
N SER A 526 56.48 7.61 -12.73
CA SER A 526 55.27 6.79 -12.81
C SER A 526 54.96 6.42 -14.26
N ASP A 527 54.48 5.20 -14.45
CA ASP A 527 53.85 4.70 -15.68
C ASP A 527 52.80 3.67 -15.21
N PHE A 528 51.58 4.17 -14.97
CA PHE A 528 50.53 3.45 -14.29
C PHE A 528 49.19 3.58 -15.02
N ASP A 529 48.46 2.47 -15.09
CA ASP A 529 47.08 2.42 -15.56
C ASP A 529 46.17 2.15 -14.36
N PHE A 530 45.22 3.05 -14.06
CA PHE A 530 44.38 3.04 -12.90
C PHE A 530 42.93 2.80 -13.28
N LYS A 531 42.36 1.64 -12.87
CA LYS A 531 41.01 1.26 -13.20
C LYS A 531 40.02 1.67 -12.12
N TRP A 532 40.23 1.20 -10.87
CA TRP A 532 39.37 1.52 -9.75
C TRP A 532 40.06 1.29 -8.41
N PHE A 533 39.44 1.82 -7.35
CA PHE A 533 39.85 1.57 -5.96
C PHE A 533 38.67 1.43 -5.02
N LYS A 534 38.92 0.87 -3.81
CA LYS A 534 37.93 0.72 -2.74
C LYS A 534 38.61 0.75 -1.39
N PHE A 535 38.10 1.56 -0.46
CA PHE A 535 38.50 1.53 0.95
C PHE A 535 37.63 0.55 1.76
N SER A 536 38.19 0.00 2.82
CA SER A 536 37.50 -0.86 3.77
C SER A 536 38.07 -0.72 5.18
#